data_631a9bb821a13f3efbb126384fbb1e24
#
_entry.id   631a9bb821a13f3efbb126384fbb1e24
#
_cell.length_a   1.000
_cell.length_b   1.000
_cell.length_c   1.000
_cell.angle_alpha   90.00
_cell.angle_beta   90.00
_cell.angle_gamma   90.00
#
_symmetry.space_group_name_H-M   'P 1'
#
loop_
_entity.id
_entity.type
_entity.pdbx_description
1 polymer ?
#
loop_
_entity_poly.entity_id
_entity_poly.type
_entity_poly.pdbx_seq_one_letter_code
_entity_poly.pdbx_strand_id
1 'polypeptide(L)'
;AEEVLALKPDVVFAYDWSDMNRVENLRNLGMNVIVLKGPATIEDIRQNMRTIAKAMHADAKGEELVKLMDSRLAQVKQQVAALKLQEPKKIVLVSLMSSYGGKGCIFDDMCKEAGVINGVSAAGIKNGQQVTKEMLVKINPDLLIMPVYNDHGNFDIKKYNQEFLEDQSLQTMRAIKNKQLFYPNEGYIYNCSQDVVFGVQEIAHAAYGDAFAMQGVQHLRVK
;
A
#
# COMPACT_ATOMS: atom_id res chain seq x y z
N ALA A 1 -4.65 27.40 3.82
CA ALA A 1 -4.58 27.64 5.28
C ALA A 1 -5.90 28.20 5.82
N GLU A 2 -6.50 29.18 5.14
CA GLU A 2 -7.74 29.85 5.57
C GLU A 2 -8.93 28.89 5.73
N GLU A 3 -9.10 27.97 4.81
CA GLU A 3 -10.15 26.94 4.87
C GLU A 3 -9.98 26.03 6.10
N VAL A 4 -8.74 25.65 6.41
CA VAL A 4 -8.45 24.83 7.61
C VAL A 4 -8.71 25.65 8.88
N LEU A 5 -8.32 26.91 8.89
CA LEU A 5 -8.55 27.82 10.03
C LEU A 5 -10.06 28.01 10.29
N ALA A 6 -10.86 28.12 9.23
CA ALA A 6 -12.31 28.26 9.34
C ALA A 6 -13.00 27.07 10.02
N LEU A 7 -12.41 25.87 9.94
CA LEU A 7 -12.89 24.66 10.60
C LEU A 7 -12.61 24.64 12.11
N LYS A 8 -11.72 25.52 12.60
CA LYS A 8 -11.32 25.61 14.02
C LYS A 8 -10.93 24.24 14.62
N PRO A 9 -10.02 23.49 14.00
CA PRO A 9 -9.66 22.16 14.50
C PRO A 9 -8.83 22.27 15.79
N ASP A 10 -9.00 21.34 16.73
CA ASP A 10 -8.17 21.21 17.93
C ASP A 10 -6.77 20.70 17.60
N VAL A 11 -6.65 19.88 16.56
CA VAL A 11 -5.39 19.33 16.04
C VAL A 11 -5.47 19.10 14.54
N VAL A 12 -4.37 19.33 13.84
CA VAL A 12 -4.20 19.02 12.40
C VAL A 12 -3.10 17.99 12.28
N PHE A 13 -3.37 16.89 11.55
CA PHE A 13 -2.35 15.92 11.20
C PHE A 13 -1.92 16.12 9.75
N ALA A 14 -0.61 16.13 9.52
CA ALA A 14 -0.01 16.18 8.20
C ALA A 14 1.07 15.10 8.10
N TYR A 15 1.33 14.59 6.92
CA TYR A 15 2.50 13.72 6.71
C TYR A 15 3.75 14.54 6.36
N ASP A 16 4.92 13.98 6.59
CA ASP A 16 6.22 14.61 6.30
C ASP A 16 6.49 14.79 4.79
N TRP A 17 5.70 14.16 3.92
CA TRP A 17 5.69 14.46 2.48
C TRP A 17 4.77 15.62 2.07
N SER A 18 4.04 16.20 3.02
CA SER A 18 3.20 17.38 2.77
C SER A 18 4.08 18.59 2.49
N ASP A 19 3.49 19.61 1.86
CA ASP A 19 4.17 20.92 1.72
C ASP A 19 4.45 21.53 3.10
N MET A 20 5.71 21.47 3.53
CA MET A 20 6.13 21.92 4.83
C MET A 20 5.96 23.44 5.02
N ASN A 21 5.96 24.22 3.94
CA ASN A 21 5.65 25.66 4.03
C ASN A 21 4.19 25.88 4.46
N ARG A 22 3.28 25.04 3.96
CA ARG A 22 1.87 25.07 4.39
C ARG A 22 1.73 24.65 5.85
N VAL A 23 2.48 23.64 6.28
CA VAL A 23 2.50 23.19 7.69
C VAL A 23 2.97 24.33 8.60
N GLU A 24 4.06 24.99 8.26
CA GLU A 24 4.57 26.14 9.05
C GLU A 24 3.60 27.32 9.04
N ASN A 25 2.94 27.61 7.93
CA ASN A 25 1.90 28.64 7.86
C ASN A 25 0.73 28.35 8.83
N LEU A 26 0.29 27.07 8.90
CA LEU A 26 -0.76 26.67 9.86
C LEU A 26 -0.30 26.85 11.31
N ARG A 27 0.96 26.51 11.63
CA ARG A 27 1.55 26.72 12.96
C ARG A 27 1.64 28.19 13.32
N ASN A 28 2.07 29.03 12.37
CA ASN A 28 2.15 30.50 12.55
C ASN A 28 0.78 31.14 12.80
N LEU A 29 -0.30 30.51 12.30
CA LEU A 29 -1.69 30.86 12.60
C LEU A 29 -2.19 30.31 13.94
N GLY A 30 -1.32 29.72 14.75
CA GLY A 30 -1.63 29.21 16.09
C GLY A 30 -2.26 27.83 16.12
N MET A 31 -2.28 27.10 15.00
CA MET A 31 -2.84 25.74 14.98
C MET A 31 -1.85 24.72 15.54
N ASN A 32 -2.39 23.72 16.26
CA ASN A 32 -1.63 22.57 16.70
C ASN A 32 -1.46 21.59 15.52
N VAL A 33 -0.29 21.59 14.86
CA VAL A 33 -0.03 20.71 13.73
C VAL A 33 1.00 19.65 14.10
N ILE A 34 0.57 18.39 14.05
CA ILE A 34 1.40 17.22 14.29
C ILE A 34 1.80 16.63 12.94
N VAL A 35 3.10 16.52 12.68
CA VAL A 35 3.61 15.87 11.46
C VAL A 35 3.87 14.40 11.75
N LEU A 36 3.20 13.55 10.99
CA LEU A 36 3.36 12.11 11.01
C LEU A 36 4.42 11.71 9.99
N LYS A 37 5.15 10.64 10.28
CA LYS A 37 6.04 10.02 9.32
C LYS A 37 5.25 9.37 8.18
N GLY A 38 5.61 9.65 6.95
CA GLY A 38 5.10 8.90 5.80
C GLY A 38 5.50 7.42 5.91
N PRO A 39 4.53 6.49 6.04
CA PRO A 39 4.87 5.12 6.37
C PRO A 39 5.53 4.39 5.20
N ALA A 40 6.71 3.87 5.42
CA ALA A 40 7.40 2.93 4.55
C ALA A 40 7.25 1.47 5.05
N THR A 41 6.87 1.31 6.32
CA THR A 41 6.70 0.02 6.98
C THR A 41 5.40 -0.01 7.77
N ILE A 42 4.93 -1.22 8.08
CA ILE A 42 3.77 -1.42 8.97
C ILE A 42 4.08 -0.93 10.39
N GLU A 43 5.36 -0.97 10.81
CA GLU A 43 5.76 -0.39 12.09
C GLU A 43 5.60 1.15 12.10
N ASP A 44 5.90 1.84 11.00
CA ASP A 44 5.63 3.27 10.90
C ASP A 44 4.12 3.58 11.07
N ILE A 45 3.26 2.70 10.53
CA ILE A 45 1.80 2.82 10.73
C ILE A 45 1.44 2.66 12.20
N ARG A 46 2.01 1.67 12.92
CA ARG A 46 1.78 1.49 14.36
C ARG A 46 2.16 2.75 15.15
N GLN A 47 3.31 3.32 14.84
CA GLN A 47 3.79 4.54 15.51
C GLN A 47 2.88 5.73 15.23
N ASN A 48 2.43 5.90 13.98
CA ASN A 48 1.48 6.94 13.62
C ASN A 48 0.13 6.77 14.35
N MET A 49 -0.40 5.54 14.43
CA MET A 49 -1.62 5.24 15.18
C MET A 49 -1.50 5.65 16.65
N ARG A 50 -0.36 5.32 17.30
CA ARG A 50 -0.08 5.72 18.68
C ARG A 50 0.04 7.23 18.84
N THR A 51 0.71 7.90 17.89
CA THR A 51 0.85 9.35 17.88
C THR A 51 -0.51 10.06 17.77
N ILE A 52 -1.37 9.57 16.87
CA ILE A 52 -2.73 10.10 16.69
C ILE A 52 -3.55 9.85 17.95
N ALA A 53 -3.54 8.63 18.49
CA ALA A 53 -4.28 8.26 19.69
C ALA A 53 -3.89 9.12 20.90
N LYS A 54 -2.59 9.35 21.10
CA LYS A 54 -2.07 10.22 22.15
C LYS A 54 -2.56 11.66 22.00
N ALA A 55 -2.49 12.20 20.79
CA ALA A 55 -2.96 13.56 20.51
C ALA A 55 -4.48 13.74 20.73
N MET A 56 -5.23 12.67 20.55
CA MET A 56 -6.68 12.61 20.74
C MET A 56 -7.10 12.16 22.15
N HIS A 57 -6.14 12.00 23.08
CA HIS A 57 -6.38 11.46 24.44
C HIS A 57 -7.11 10.10 24.44
N ALA A 58 -6.77 9.25 23.49
CA ALA A 58 -7.41 7.96 23.23
C ALA A 58 -6.39 6.79 23.22
N ASP A 59 -5.33 6.87 24.04
CA ASP A 59 -4.22 5.90 24.04
C ASP A 59 -4.68 4.45 24.15
N ALA A 60 -5.64 4.15 25.03
CA ALA A 60 -6.16 2.80 25.22
C ALA A 60 -6.82 2.26 23.93
N LYS A 61 -7.62 3.07 23.24
CA LYS A 61 -8.23 2.70 21.95
C LYS A 61 -7.18 2.54 20.85
N GLY A 62 -6.16 3.38 20.85
CA GLY A 62 -5.02 3.27 19.94
C GLY A 62 -4.31 1.93 20.08
N GLU A 63 -3.99 1.51 21.30
CA GLU A 63 -3.36 0.21 21.57
C GLU A 63 -4.28 -0.97 21.26
N GLU A 64 -5.57 -0.86 21.51
CA GLU A 64 -6.55 -1.88 21.13
C GLU A 64 -6.60 -2.05 19.60
N LEU A 65 -6.61 -0.96 18.85
CA LEU A 65 -6.62 -0.98 17.39
C LEU A 65 -5.30 -1.56 16.81
N VAL A 66 -4.15 -1.23 17.40
CA VAL A 66 -2.85 -1.83 17.02
C VAL A 66 -2.87 -3.34 17.24
N LYS A 67 -3.34 -3.80 18.42
CA LYS A 67 -3.46 -5.24 18.70
C LYS A 67 -4.40 -5.95 17.74
N LEU A 68 -5.51 -5.32 17.37
CA LEU A 68 -6.45 -5.88 16.38
C LEU A 68 -5.80 -6.01 15.01
N MET A 69 -5.07 -4.98 14.57
CA MET A 69 -4.28 -5.01 13.33
C MET A 69 -3.25 -6.14 13.35
N ASP A 70 -2.46 -6.26 14.43
CA ASP A 70 -1.44 -7.29 14.58
C ASP A 70 -2.03 -8.70 14.58
N SER A 71 -3.14 -8.89 15.26
CA SER A 71 -3.87 -10.16 15.26
C SER A 71 -4.31 -10.55 13.84
N ARG A 72 -4.78 -9.59 13.06
CA ARG A 72 -5.20 -9.84 11.68
C ARG A 72 -4.01 -10.17 10.76
N LEU A 73 -2.90 -9.45 10.89
CA LEU A 73 -1.65 -9.76 10.18
C LEU A 73 -1.16 -11.17 10.52
N ALA A 74 -1.17 -11.53 11.81
CA ALA A 74 -0.77 -12.87 12.26
C ALA A 74 -1.66 -13.98 11.64
N GLN A 75 -2.97 -13.74 11.51
CA GLN A 75 -3.88 -14.69 10.85
C GLN A 75 -3.51 -14.90 9.39
N VAL A 76 -3.28 -13.85 8.61
CA VAL A 76 -2.86 -13.97 7.21
C VAL A 76 -1.55 -14.72 7.11
N LYS A 77 -0.57 -14.35 7.93
CA LYS A 77 0.74 -15.01 7.96
C LYS A 77 0.66 -16.51 8.29
N GLN A 78 -0.20 -16.87 9.25
CA GLN A 78 -0.45 -18.27 9.61
C GLN A 78 -1.10 -19.03 8.47
N GLN A 79 -2.08 -18.44 7.79
CA GLN A 79 -2.74 -19.06 6.62
C GLN A 79 -1.73 -19.28 5.47
N VAL A 80 -0.89 -18.30 5.18
CA VAL A 80 0.18 -18.43 4.16
C VAL A 80 1.16 -19.55 4.56
N ALA A 81 1.61 -19.58 5.83
CA ALA A 81 2.52 -20.61 6.31
C ALA A 81 1.92 -22.04 6.17
N ALA A 82 0.61 -22.18 6.37
CA ALA A 82 -0.09 -23.46 6.23
C ALA A 82 -0.09 -24.01 4.78
N LEU A 83 0.17 -23.16 3.77
CA LEU A 83 0.28 -23.59 2.38
C LEU A 83 1.54 -24.40 2.10
N LYS A 84 2.55 -24.34 2.99
CA LYS A 84 3.84 -25.08 2.86
C LYS A 84 4.48 -24.87 1.49
N LEU A 85 4.50 -23.65 1.00
CA LEU A 85 5.02 -23.30 -0.31
C LEU A 85 6.52 -23.64 -0.41
N GLN A 86 6.93 -24.20 -1.54
CA GLN A 86 8.36 -24.44 -1.81
C GLN A 86 9.08 -23.14 -2.14
N GLU A 87 8.44 -22.29 -2.94
CA GLU A 87 8.96 -20.97 -3.30
C GLU A 87 7.83 -19.92 -3.25
N PRO A 88 8.10 -18.71 -2.70
CA PRO A 88 7.13 -17.63 -2.74
C PRO A 88 7.00 -17.07 -4.16
N LYS A 89 5.79 -16.68 -4.55
CA LYS A 89 5.55 -16.03 -5.84
C LYS A 89 6.23 -14.66 -5.91
N LYS A 90 6.83 -14.36 -7.06
CA LYS A 90 7.35 -13.05 -7.39
C LYS A 90 6.27 -12.22 -8.05
N ILE A 91 5.92 -11.11 -7.45
CA ILE A 91 4.88 -10.21 -7.94
C ILE A 91 5.44 -8.83 -8.27
N VAL A 92 4.77 -8.10 -9.14
CA VAL A 92 5.05 -6.70 -9.44
C VAL A 92 3.75 -5.92 -9.41
N LEU A 93 3.76 -4.78 -8.74
CA LEU A 93 2.70 -3.79 -8.81
C LEU A 93 2.93 -2.91 -10.05
N VAL A 94 1.99 -2.92 -10.98
CA VAL A 94 1.91 -1.96 -12.07
C VAL A 94 1.26 -0.70 -11.53
N SER A 95 2.06 0.30 -11.20
CA SER A 95 1.59 1.55 -10.62
C SER A 95 1.54 2.66 -11.66
N LEU A 96 0.50 3.51 -11.59
CA LEU A 96 0.43 4.75 -12.38
C LEU A 96 1.54 5.73 -11.97
N MET A 97 2.05 5.61 -10.76
CA MET A 97 3.26 6.29 -10.31
C MET A 97 4.48 5.41 -10.62
N SER A 98 5.13 5.67 -11.75
CA SER A 98 6.23 4.82 -12.28
C SER A 98 7.43 4.65 -11.33
N SER A 99 7.53 5.44 -10.29
CA SER A 99 8.56 5.38 -9.25
C SER A 99 8.11 4.73 -7.94
N TYR A 100 6.85 4.23 -7.87
CA TYR A 100 6.32 3.58 -6.69
C TYR A 100 6.38 2.05 -6.79
N GLY A 101 6.50 1.40 -5.64
CA GLY A 101 6.45 -0.07 -5.52
C GLY A 101 7.83 -0.73 -5.35
N GLY A 102 8.91 0.05 -5.30
CA GLY A 102 10.26 -0.44 -5.04
C GLY A 102 10.56 -0.68 -3.55
N LYS A 103 11.82 -1.00 -3.27
CA LYS A 103 12.31 -1.24 -1.90
C LYS A 103 12.11 -0.02 -1.02
N GLY A 104 11.50 -0.21 0.16
CA GLY A 104 11.33 0.85 1.15
C GLY A 104 10.05 1.66 0.98
N CYS A 105 9.01 1.12 0.34
CA CYS A 105 7.64 1.63 0.41
C CYS A 105 6.74 0.66 1.18
N ILE A 106 5.55 1.11 1.53
CA ILE A 106 4.60 0.27 2.29
C ILE A 106 4.19 -0.99 1.52
N PHE A 107 4.07 -0.93 0.19
CA PHE A 107 3.80 -2.11 -0.64
C PHE A 107 4.87 -3.18 -0.50
N ASP A 108 6.16 -2.79 -0.42
CA ASP A 108 7.26 -3.72 -0.20
C ASP A 108 7.16 -4.43 1.15
N ASP A 109 6.72 -3.72 2.18
CA ASP A 109 6.54 -4.29 3.52
C ASP A 109 5.30 -5.20 3.57
N MET A 110 4.19 -4.81 2.93
CA MET A 110 3.01 -5.66 2.77
C MET A 110 3.36 -6.98 2.04
N CYS A 111 4.21 -6.95 1.02
CA CYS A 111 4.66 -8.15 0.31
C CYS A 111 5.37 -9.14 1.25
N LYS A 112 6.22 -8.65 2.16
CA LYS A 112 6.90 -9.49 3.15
C LYS A 112 5.90 -10.16 4.09
N GLU A 113 4.93 -9.41 4.59
CA GLU A 113 3.88 -9.96 5.47
C GLU A 113 2.96 -10.95 4.74
N ALA A 114 2.69 -10.73 3.45
CA ALA A 114 1.94 -11.66 2.61
C ALA A 114 2.75 -12.89 2.15
N GLY A 115 4.04 -12.97 2.49
CA GLY A 115 4.91 -14.08 2.11
C GLY A 115 5.19 -14.17 0.62
N VAL A 116 5.24 -13.03 -0.09
CA VAL A 116 5.57 -12.95 -1.51
C VAL A 116 6.85 -12.14 -1.74
N ILE A 117 7.46 -12.32 -2.90
CA ILE A 117 8.62 -11.53 -3.33
C ILE A 117 8.12 -10.33 -4.12
N ASN A 118 8.40 -9.11 -3.62
CA ASN A 118 8.30 -7.92 -4.45
C ASN A 118 9.43 -7.93 -5.49
N GLY A 119 9.10 -8.16 -6.75
CA GLY A 119 10.09 -8.31 -7.82
C GLY A 119 10.91 -7.06 -8.06
N VAL A 120 10.33 -5.86 -7.90
CA VAL A 120 11.02 -4.58 -8.04
C VAL A 120 12.05 -4.40 -6.91
N SER A 121 11.65 -4.67 -5.68
CA SER A 121 12.54 -4.62 -4.52
C SER A 121 13.66 -5.65 -4.60
N ALA A 122 13.36 -6.89 -5.01
CA ALA A 122 14.34 -7.96 -5.19
C ALA A 122 15.36 -7.66 -6.29
N ALA A 123 14.99 -6.87 -7.29
CA ALA A 123 15.92 -6.35 -8.30
C ALA A 123 16.81 -5.19 -7.80
N GLY A 124 16.70 -4.81 -6.52
CA GLY A 124 17.48 -3.73 -5.91
C GLY A 124 16.96 -2.31 -6.21
N ILE A 125 15.81 -2.19 -6.87
CA ILE A 125 15.20 -0.90 -7.24
C ILE A 125 14.51 -0.32 -6.00
N LYS A 126 14.92 0.89 -5.62
CA LYS A 126 14.35 1.60 -4.47
C LYS A 126 13.06 2.34 -4.87
N ASN A 127 12.18 2.55 -3.91
CA ASN A 127 11.07 3.47 -4.06
C ASN A 127 11.60 4.87 -4.43
N GLY A 128 10.93 5.54 -5.35
CA GLY A 128 11.41 6.80 -5.95
C GLY A 128 12.26 6.64 -7.21
N GLN A 129 12.72 5.42 -7.53
CA GLN A 129 13.43 5.13 -8.79
C GLN A 129 12.43 4.66 -9.84
N GLN A 130 12.57 5.18 -11.05
CA GLN A 130 11.72 4.81 -12.18
C GLN A 130 11.95 3.35 -12.58
N VAL A 131 10.87 2.61 -12.75
CA VAL A 131 10.87 1.23 -13.26
C VAL A 131 10.58 1.26 -14.75
N THR A 132 11.54 0.82 -15.58
CA THR A 132 11.38 0.74 -17.05
C THR A 132 10.79 -0.60 -17.48
N LYS A 133 10.29 -0.66 -18.71
CA LYS A 133 9.76 -1.91 -19.31
C LYS A 133 10.84 -2.99 -19.40
N GLU A 134 12.07 -2.62 -19.74
CA GLU A 134 13.22 -3.53 -19.79
C GLU A 134 13.52 -4.13 -18.40
N MET A 135 13.42 -3.32 -17.35
CA MET A 135 13.55 -3.81 -15.97
C MET A 135 12.45 -4.80 -15.64
N LEU A 136 11.19 -4.53 -16.00
CA LEU A 136 10.07 -5.44 -15.79
C LEU A 136 10.27 -6.79 -16.50
N VAL A 137 10.72 -6.77 -17.74
CA VAL A 137 11.06 -7.99 -18.50
C VAL A 137 12.17 -8.79 -17.82
N LYS A 138 13.21 -8.12 -17.32
CA LYS A 138 14.32 -8.75 -16.59
C LYS A 138 13.88 -9.34 -15.25
N ILE A 139 13.00 -8.64 -14.52
CA ILE A 139 12.39 -9.13 -13.27
C ILE A 139 11.59 -10.40 -13.53
N ASN A 140 10.83 -10.41 -14.63
CA ASN A 140 10.02 -11.53 -15.09
C ASN A 140 9.12 -12.10 -13.97
N PRO A 141 8.13 -11.34 -13.48
CA PRO A 141 7.28 -11.73 -12.38
C PRO A 141 6.35 -12.90 -12.73
N ASP A 142 5.88 -13.61 -11.70
CA ASP A 142 4.88 -14.66 -11.81
C ASP A 142 3.47 -14.09 -11.95
N LEU A 143 3.24 -12.89 -11.39
CA LEU A 143 1.95 -12.22 -11.35
C LEU A 143 2.13 -10.70 -11.37
N LEU A 144 1.20 -10.02 -12.04
CA LEU A 144 1.08 -8.56 -12.04
C LEU A 144 -0.16 -8.14 -11.24
N ILE A 145 0.00 -7.21 -10.32
CA ILE A 145 -1.10 -6.46 -9.71
C ILE A 145 -1.33 -5.23 -10.57
N MET A 146 -2.51 -5.15 -11.19
CA MET A 146 -2.86 -4.12 -12.18
C MET A 146 -3.56 -2.95 -11.51
N PRO A 147 -3.36 -1.71 -11.97
CA PRO A 147 -4.08 -0.57 -11.45
C PRO A 147 -5.55 -0.62 -11.86
N VAL A 148 -6.44 -0.27 -10.91
CA VAL A 148 -7.90 -0.26 -11.12
C VAL A 148 -8.51 1.12 -10.83
N TYR A 149 -7.78 1.96 -10.08
CA TYR A 149 -8.27 3.24 -9.62
C TYR A 149 -8.16 4.31 -10.70
N ASN A 150 -9.24 5.02 -10.89
CA ASN A 150 -9.30 6.18 -11.77
C ASN A 150 -9.54 7.42 -10.89
N ASP A 151 -8.45 8.07 -10.49
CA ASP A 151 -8.53 9.31 -9.75
C ASP A 151 -9.15 10.42 -10.63
N HIS A 152 -10.25 11.00 -10.15
CA HIS A 152 -10.97 12.11 -10.76
C HIS A 152 -11.72 11.84 -12.11
N GLY A 153 -11.83 10.62 -12.57
CA GLY A 153 -12.60 10.25 -13.75
C GLY A 153 -12.04 10.73 -15.10
N ASN A 154 -10.84 11.32 -15.11
CA ASN A 154 -10.20 11.88 -16.29
C ASN A 154 -9.15 10.96 -16.93
N PHE A 155 -8.86 9.83 -16.30
CA PHE A 155 -7.86 8.88 -16.74
C PHE A 155 -8.51 7.56 -17.16
N ASP A 156 -8.31 7.14 -18.41
CA ASP A 156 -8.85 5.87 -18.90
C ASP A 156 -7.95 4.70 -18.48
N ILE A 157 -8.22 4.17 -17.28
CA ILE A 157 -7.49 3.06 -16.71
C ILE A 157 -7.60 1.78 -17.55
N LYS A 158 -8.72 1.56 -18.22
CA LYS A 158 -8.92 0.40 -19.09
C LYS A 158 -8.00 0.47 -20.30
N LYS A 159 -7.95 1.64 -20.94
CA LYS A 159 -7.04 1.90 -22.06
C LYS A 159 -5.58 1.76 -21.64
N TYR A 160 -5.20 2.34 -20.48
CA TYR A 160 -3.84 2.19 -19.94
C TYR A 160 -3.46 0.72 -19.74
N ASN A 161 -4.32 -0.05 -19.09
CA ASN A 161 -4.08 -1.47 -18.86
C ASN A 161 -3.99 -2.25 -20.18
N GLN A 162 -4.85 -1.95 -21.14
CA GLN A 162 -4.80 -2.57 -22.46
C GLN A 162 -3.50 -2.27 -23.17
N GLU A 163 -3.09 -1.00 -23.26
CA GLU A 163 -1.83 -0.58 -23.89
C GLU A 163 -0.61 -1.21 -23.22
N PHE A 164 -0.63 -1.32 -21.89
CA PHE A 164 0.43 -1.99 -21.14
C PHE A 164 0.51 -3.47 -21.47
N LEU A 165 -0.61 -4.17 -21.50
CA LEU A 165 -0.68 -5.62 -21.77
C LEU A 165 -0.40 -5.98 -23.24
N GLU A 166 -0.70 -5.09 -24.18
CA GLU A 166 -0.47 -5.27 -25.61
C GLU A 166 0.93 -4.84 -26.06
N ASP A 167 1.72 -4.22 -25.17
CA ASP A 167 3.07 -3.77 -25.50
C ASP A 167 3.98 -4.95 -25.90
N GLN A 168 4.51 -4.88 -27.11
CA GLN A 168 5.34 -5.95 -27.69
C GLN A 168 6.59 -6.26 -26.86
N SER A 169 7.16 -5.25 -26.21
CA SER A 169 8.35 -5.42 -25.36
C SER A 169 8.09 -6.26 -24.11
N LEU A 170 6.84 -6.32 -23.65
CA LEU A 170 6.45 -7.01 -22.43
C LEU A 170 5.94 -8.45 -22.67
N GLN A 171 5.72 -8.85 -23.94
CA GLN A 171 5.11 -10.15 -24.29
C GLN A 171 5.92 -11.37 -23.85
N THR A 172 7.19 -11.18 -23.51
CA THR A 172 8.05 -12.28 -23.02
C THR A 172 7.86 -12.57 -21.53
N MET A 173 7.23 -11.66 -20.77
CA MET A 173 7.01 -11.86 -19.33
C MET A 173 6.05 -13.00 -19.03
N ARG A 174 6.42 -13.84 -18.07
CA ARG A 174 5.60 -15.00 -17.63
C ARG A 174 4.20 -14.61 -17.22
N ALA A 175 4.06 -13.53 -16.47
CA ALA A 175 2.76 -13.06 -15.99
C ALA A 175 1.82 -12.70 -17.14
N ILE A 176 2.32 -12.07 -18.22
CA ILE A 176 1.52 -11.74 -19.41
C ILE A 176 1.18 -12.99 -20.20
N LYS A 177 2.19 -13.84 -20.53
CA LYS A 177 1.97 -15.09 -21.25
C LYS A 177 0.93 -16.01 -20.60
N ASN A 178 0.96 -16.11 -19.28
CA ASN A 178 0.11 -16.98 -18.50
C ASN A 178 -1.17 -16.27 -18.01
N LYS A 179 -1.41 -15.01 -18.41
CA LYS A 179 -2.55 -14.19 -17.97
C LYS A 179 -2.70 -14.14 -16.46
N GLN A 180 -1.58 -14.11 -15.75
CA GLN A 180 -1.52 -13.99 -14.30
C GLN A 180 -1.61 -12.50 -13.90
N LEU A 181 -2.83 -12.00 -13.90
CA LEU A 181 -3.17 -10.60 -13.65
C LEU A 181 -4.18 -10.54 -12.51
N PHE A 182 -3.95 -9.66 -11.57
CA PHE A 182 -4.86 -9.42 -10.46
C PHE A 182 -5.27 -7.95 -10.41
N TYR A 183 -6.56 -7.72 -10.21
CA TYR A 183 -7.16 -6.38 -10.12
C TYR A 183 -7.68 -6.19 -8.70
N PRO A 184 -6.90 -5.56 -7.82
CA PRO A 184 -7.19 -5.47 -6.39
C PRO A 184 -8.25 -4.42 -6.07
N ASN A 185 -8.73 -4.44 -4.82
CA ASN A 185 -9.27 -3.24 -4.22
C ASN A 185 -8.10 -2.28 -3.92
N GLU A 186 -7.90 -1.29 -4.79
CA GLU A 186 -6.74 -0.41 -4.77
C GLU A 186 -6.66 0.45 -3.50
N GLY A 187 -7.81 0.74 -2.88
CA GLY A 187 -7.86 1.41 -1.58
C GLY A 187 -7.11 0.69 -0.47
N TYR A 188 -6.85 -0.62 -0.62
CA TYR A 188 -6.02 -1.38 0.32
C TYR A 188 -4.55 -1.42 -0.08
N ILE A 189 -4.23 -1.44 -1.39
CA ILE A 189 -2.84 -1.56 -1.89
C ILE A 189 -1.99 -0.32 -1.55
N TYR A 190 -2.61 0.86 -1.49
CA TYR A 190 -1.94 2.11 -1.13
C TYR A 190 -2.29 2.57 0.30
N ASN A 191 -2.82 1.68 1.13
CA ASN A 191 -3.31 2.04 2.45
C ASN A 191 -2.16 2.30 3.43
N CYS A 192 -2.25 3.44 4.13
CA CYS A 192 -1.29 3.89 5.13
C CYS A 192 -1.91 3.99 6.54
N SER A 193 -2.97 3.22 6.79
CA SER A 193 -3.70 3.17 8.08
C SER A 193 -3.77 1.75 8.64
N GLN A 194 -4.55 1.55 9.70
CA GLN A 194 -4.83 0.21 10.27
C GLN A 194 -5.35 -0.79 9.23
N ASP A 195 -5.96 -0.31 8.15
CA ASP A 195 -6.50 -1.16 7.09
C ASP A 195 -5.43 -1.73 6.14
N VAL A 196 -4.15 -1.43 6.38
CA VAL A 196 -3.01 -2.04 5.68
C VAL A 196 -3.06 -3.57 5.69
N VAL A 197 -3.67 -4.16 6.73
CA VAL A 197 -3.87 -5.61 6.86
C VAL A 197 -4.68 -6.19 5.69
N PHE A 198 -5.64 -5.42 5.17
CA PHE A 198 -6.44 -5.83 4.01
C PHE A 198 -5.63 -5.73 2.71
N GLY A 199 -4.65 -4.80 2.63
CA GLY A 199 -3.66 -4.79 1.55
C GLY A 199 -2.78 -6.04 1.55
N VAL A 200 -2.32 -6.47 2.73
CA VAL A 200 -1.59 -7.73 2.88
C VAL A 200 -2.45 -8.92 2.44
N GLN A 201 -3.74 -8.94 2.82
CA GLN A 201 -4.66 -9.99 2.44
C GLN A 201 -4.97 -9.98 0.94
N GLU A 202 -5.13 -8.81 0.29
CA GLU A 202 -5.28 -8.67 -1.16
C GLU A 202 -4.06 -9.21 -1.91
N ILE A 203 -2.85 -8.93 -1.43
CA ILE A 203 -1.61 -9.46 -2.00
C ILE A 203 -1.56 -11.00 -1.86
N ALA A 204 -1.93 -11.52 -0.70
CA ALA A 204 -2.01 -12.96 -0.49
C ALA A 204 -3.09 -13.60 -1.39
N HIS A 205 -4.25 -12.95 -1.58
CA HIS A 205 -5.28 -13.40 -2.51
C HIS A 205 -4.75 -13.44 -3.95
N ALA A 206 -4.10 -12.37 -4.39
CA ALA A 206 -3.48 -12.33 -5.72
C ALA A 206 -2.49 -13.49 -5.94
N ALA A 207 -1.68 -13.78 -4.93
CA ALA A 207 -0.63 -14.78 -5.04
C ALA A 207 -1.14 -16.23 -4.86
N TYR A 208 -2.08 -16.45 -3.94
CA TYR A 208 -2.40 -17.79 -3.43
C TYR A 208 -3.88 -18.17 -3.61
N GLY A 209 -4.71 -17.27 -4.12
CA GLY A 209 -6.08 -17.58 -4.54
C GLY A 209 -7.14 -17.32 -3.47
N ASP A 210 -8.35 -17.85 -3.76
CA ASP A 210 -9.60 -17.47 -3.11
C ASP A 210 -9.71 -17.77 -1.61
N ALA A 211 -8.82 -18.60 -1.06
CA ALA A 211 -8.74 -18.79 0.39
C ALA A 211 -8.47 -17.50 1.16
N PHE A 212 -7.92 -16.49 0.49
CA PHE A 212 -7.64 -15.17 1.04
C PHE A 212 -8.63 -14.09 0.58
N ALA A 213 -9.60 -14.44 -0.25
CA ALA A 213 -10.58 -13.50 -0.78
C ALA A 213 -11.38 -12.82 0.36
N MET A 214 -11.60 -11.53 0.22
CA MET A 214 -12.44 -10.76 1.14
C MET A 214 -13.83 -10.56 0.56
N GLN A 215 -14.84 -10.61 1.42
CA GLN A 215 -16.21 -10.25 1.02
C GLN A 215 -16.48 -8.78 1.34
N GLY A 216 -16.73 -7.99 0.31
CA GLY A 216 -17.02 -6.57 0.43
C GLY A 216 -15.85 -5.74 0.97
N VAL A 217 -16.13 -4.47 1.28
CA VAL A 217 -15.15 -3.56 1.85
C VAL A 217 -15.04 -3.81 3.36
N GLN A 218 -13.83 -4.03 3.83
CA GLN A 218 -13.50 -4.27 5.23
C GLN A 218 -12.89 -3.01 5.85
N HIS A 219 -13.09 -2.84 7.14
CA HIS A 219 -12.49 -1.75 7.91
C HIS A 219 -12.27 -2.19 9.36
N LEU A 220 -11.06 -2.04 9.89
CA LEU A 220 -10.76 -2.32 11.29
C LEU A 220 -11.32 -1.23 12.20
N ARG A 221 -12.10 -1.62 13.19
CA ARG A 221 -12.69 -0.72 14.18
C ARG A 221 -12.58 -1.30 15.58
N VAL A 222 -12.32 -0.44 16.55
CA VAL A 222 -12.56 -0.70 17.96
C VAL A 222 -13.90 -0.08 18.36
N LYS A 223 -14.58 -0.68 19.31
CA LYS A 223 -15.90 -0.23 19.78
C LYS A 223 -15.79 0.97 20.74
#